data_467da3a4cdd110d0d2e8368f1c2390f7
#
_entry.id   467da3a4cdd110d0d2e8368f1c2390f7
#
_cell.length_a   1.000
_cell.length_b   1.000
_cell.length_c   1.000
_cell.angle_alpha   90.00
_cell.angle_beta   90.00
_cell.angle_gamma   90.00
#
_symmetry.space_group_name_H-M   'P 1'
#
loop_
_entity.id
_entity.type
_entity.pdbx_description
1 polymer ?
#
loop_
_entity_poly.entity_id
_entity_poly.type
_entity_poly.pdbx_seq_one_letter_code
_entity_poly.pdbx_strand_id
1 'polypeptide(L)' 'MCLSIPAKLLSVTGDDPFNRMGKVSFGGVFKEISLAYVPEVQLGDYVLVHVGFAISIIDEEEAQFVYDYLKTTGELS' A
#
# COMPACT_ATOMS: atom_id res chain seq x y z
N MET A 1 11.68 -9.46 -10.79
CA MET A 1 10.21 -9.47 -10.83
C MET A 1 9.68 -8.57 -9.73
N CYS A 2 8.77 -7.70 -10.08
CA CYS A 2 8.17 -6.80 -9.10
C CYS A 2 6.98 -7.47 -8.45
N LEU A 3 6.97 -7.47 -7.12
CA LEU A 3 5.84 -8.00 -6.35
C LEU A 3 5.04 -6.84 -5.80
N SER A 4 3.74 -6.95 -5.87
CA SER A 4 2.85 -5.99 -5.20
C SER A 4 2.86 -6.31 -3.71
N ILE A 5 3.11 -5.31 -2.89
CA ILE A 5 3.22 -5.47 -1.44
C ILE A 5 2.09 -4.70 -0.78
N PRO A 6 1.35 -5.32 0.16
CA PRO A 6 0.33 -4.59 0.90
C PRO A 6 0.97 -3.56 1.82
N ALA A 7 0.36 -2.39 1.87
CA ALA A 7 0.83 -1.32 2.73
C ALA A 7 -0.36 -0.59 3.32
N LYS A 8 -0.22 -0.13 4.56
CA LYS A 8 -1.29 0.59 5.24
C LYS A 8 -1.18 2.07 4.97
N LEU A 9 -2.27 2.69 4.54
CA LEU A 9 -2.30 4.12 4.25
C LEU A 9 -2.39 4.91 5.55
N LEU A 10 -1.40 5.75 5.79
CA LEU A 10 -1.27 6.53 7.02
C LEU A 10 -1.70 7.98 6.86
N SER A 11 -1.45 8.57 5.71
CA SER A 11 -1.83 9.95 5.45
C SER A 11 -2.02 10.19 3.97
N VAL A 12 -2.77 11.24 3.64
CA VAL A 12 -3.08 11.61 2.28
C VAL A 12 -2.79 13.09 2.11
N THR A 13 -2.14 13.45 1.00
CA THR A 13 -1.90 14.84 0.63
C THR A 13 -2.36 15.08 -0.78
N GLY A 14 -2.74 16.33 -1.08
CA GLY A 14 -3.22 16.70 -2.40
C GLY A 14 -4.73 16.92 -2.42
N ASP A 15 -5.15 17.95 -3.14
CA ASP A 15 -6.56 18.33 -3.21
C ASP A 15 -7.29 17.64 -4.37
N ASP A 16 -6.54 17.27 -5.41
CA ASP A 16 -7.10 16.66 -6.62
C ASP A 16 -7.01 15.15 -6.50
N PRO A 17 -8.11 14.40 -6.67
CA PRO A 17 -8.08 12.95 -6.58
C PRO A 17 -7.03 12.27 -7.46
N PHE A 18 -6.72 12.87 -8.61
CA PHE A 18 -5.74 12.27 -9.52
C PHE A 18 -4.30 12.68 -9.22
N ASN A 19 -4.10 13.65 -8.33
CA ASN A 19 -2.77 14.09 -7.91
C ASN A 19 -2.47 13.77 -6.46
N ARG A 20 -3.34 12.97 -5.84
CA ARG A 20 -3.20 12.66 -4.44
C ARG A 20 -2.03 11.72 -4.21
N MET A 21 -1.27 12.02 -3.16
CA MET A 21 -0.18 11.16 -2.71
C MET A 21 -0.53 10.62 -1.32
N GLY A 22 -0.02 9.46 -1.03
CA GLY A 22 -0.26 8.85 0.27
C GLY A 22 1.03 8.36 0.89
N LYS A 23 1.12 8.50 2.21
CA LYS A 23 2.21 7.90 2.98
C LYS A 23 1.73 6.55 3.47
N VAL A 24 2.47 5.51 3.14
CA VAL A 24 2.11 4.15 3.50
C VAL A 24 3.22 3.52 4.32
N SER A 25 2.85 2.50 5.10
CA SER A 25 3.77 1.74 5.93
C SER A 25 3.71 0.27 5.54
N PHE A 26 4.87 -0.33 5.35
CA PHE A 26 4.99 -1.78 5.17
C PHE A 26 6.30 -2.24 5.76
N GLY A 27 6.22 -3.26 6.64
CA GLY A 27 7.41 -3.84 7.27
C GLY A 27 8.26 -2.83 8.03
N GLY A 28 7.64 -1.81 8.64
CA GLY A 28 8.35 -0.77 9.38
C GLY A 28 8.96 0.31 8.49
N VAL A 29 8.76 0.23 7.19
CA VAL A 29 9.27 1.21 6.23
C VAL A 29 8.13 2.14 5.82
N PHE A 30 8.42 3.43 5.71
CA PHE A 30 7.43 4.43 5.29
C PHE A 30 7.81 4.94 3.91
N LYS A 31 6.84 5.00 3.01
CA LYS A 31 7.04 5.50 1.65
C LYS A 31 5.88 6.37 1.23
N GLU A 32 6.17 7.32 0.35
CA GLU A 32 5.15 8.14 -0.28
C GLU A 32 4.88 7.58 -1.67
N ILE A 33 3.61 7.35 -1.98
CA ILE A 33 3.20 6.74 -3.24
C ILE A 33 2.05 7.52 -3.86
N SER A 34 1.83 7.31 -5.14
CA SER A 34 0.70 7.92 -5.85
C SER A 34 -0.58 7.13 -5.58
N LEU A 35 -1.67 7.85 -5.34
CA LEU A 35 -3.00 7.26 -5.13
C LEU A 35 -3.91 7.49 -6.32
N ALA A 36 -3.35 7.84 -7.49
CA ALA A 36 -4.15 8.20 -8.65
C ALA A 36 -5.06 7.08 -9.13
N TYR A 37 -4.66 5.83 -8.95
CA TYR A 37 -5.47 4.68 -9.37
C TYR A 37 -6.53 4.27 -8.36
N VAL A 38 -6.45 4.77 -7.14
CA VAL A 38 -7.39 4.42 -6.07
C VAL A 38 -7.86 5.68 -5.36
N PRO A 39 -8.52 6.60 -6.07
CA PRO A 39 -8.91 7.88 -5.46
C PRO A 39 -9.91 7.73 -4.33
N GLU A 40 -10.60 6.60 -4.24
CA GLU A 40 -11.58 6.31 -3.19
C GLU A 40 -10.95 5.79 -1.89
N VAL A 41 -9.63 5.58 -1.85
CA VAL A 41 -8.98 5.02 -0.68
C VAL A 41 -9.11 5.93 0.54
N GLN A 42 -9.23 5.31 1.71
CA GLN A 42 -9.38 6.03 2.98
C GLN A 42 -8.23 5.71 3.92
N LEU A 43 -8.01 6.58 4.89
CA LEU A 43 -6.98 6.37 5.91
C LEU A 43 -7.25 5.05 6.64
N GLY A 44 -6.19 4.29 6.84
CA GLY A 44 -6.29 2.99 7.48
C GLY A 44 -6.52 1.84 6.52
N ASP A 45 -6.87 2.12 5.28
CA ASP A 45 -7.03 1.08 4.27
C ASP A 45 -5.66 0.49 3.91
N TYR A 46 -5.68 -0.78 3.51
CA TYR A 46 -4.51 -1.42 2.93
C TYR A 46 -4.59 -1.34 1.43
N VAL A 47 -3.47 -1.06 0.80
CA VAL A 47 -3.38 -0.99 -0.66
C VAL A 47 -2.23 -1.85 -1.14
N LEU A 48 -2.36 -2.38 -2.34
CA LEU A 48 -1.25 -3.05 -3.00
C LEU A 48 -0.41 -2.01 -3.70
N VAL A 49 0.89 -2.00 -3.42
CA VAL A 49 1.82 -1.02 -3.97
C VAL A 49 2.73 -1.69 -5.00
N HIS A 50 2.86 -1.08 -6.15
CA HIS A 50 3.72 -1.55 -7.22
C HIS A 50 4.38 -0.36 -7.88
N VAL A 51 5.70 -0.30 -7.85
CA VAL A 51 6.53 0.73 -8.48
C VAL A 51 6.08 2.15 -8.12
N GLY A 52 5.77 2.36 -6.82
CA GLY A 52 5.42 3.70 -6.34
C GLY A 52 3.96 4.11 -6.54
N PHE A 53 3.11 3.17 -6.99
CA PHE A 53 1.67 3.42 -7.18
C PHE A 53 0.85 2.45 -6.37
N ALA A 54 -0.21 2.96 -5.74
CA ALA A 54 -1.22 2.09 -5.16
C ALA A 54 -2.12 1.62 -6.31
N ILE A 55 -2.21 0.31 -6.50
CA ILE A 55 -2.94 -0.24 -7.65
C ILE A 55 -4.29 -0.84 -7.29
N SER A 56 -4.50 -1.17 -6.03
CA SER A 56 -5.82 -1.65 -5.57
C SER A 56 -5.91 -1.54 -4.07
N ILE A 57 -7.15 -1.49 -3.59
CA ILE A 57 -7.46 -1.50 -2.16
C ILE A 57 -7.77 -2.94 -1.78
N ILE A 58 -7.21 -3.42 -0.67
CA ILE A 58 -7.45 -4.79 -0.21
C ILE A 58 -7.88 -4.79 1.24
N ASP A 59 -8.46 -5.92 1.69
CA ASP A 59 -8.86 -6.14 3.07
C ASP A 59 -7.65 -6.30 3.97
N GLU A 60 -7.84 -5.98 5.24
CA GLU A 60 -6.82 -6.24 6.24
C GLU A 60 -6.47 -7.73 6.31
N GLU A 61 -7.46 -8.60 6.18
CA GLU A 61 -7.22 -10.04 6.17
C GLU A 61 -6.35 -10.48 5.00
N GLU A 62 -6.62 -9.96 3.82
CA GLU A 62 -5.80 -10.23 2.64
C GLU A 62 -4.38 -9.74 2.83
N ALA A 63 -4.23 -8.53 3.37
CA ALA A 63 -2.91 -7.96 3.63
C ALA A 63 -2.13 -8.84 4.60
N GLN A 64 -2.78 -9.31 5.67
CA GLN A 64 -2.14 -10.16 6.66
C GLN A 64 -1.71 -11.49 6.07
N PHE A 65 -2.57 -12.06 5.21
CA PHE A 65 -2.24 -13.30 4.52
C PHE A 65 -0.98 -13.16 3.68
N VAL A 66 -0.87 -12.07 2.93
CA VAL A 66 0.30 -11.83 2.09
C VAL A 66 1.55 -11.61 2.94
N TYR A 67 1.43 -10.84 4.02
CA TYR A 67 2.57 -10.63 4.94
C TYR A 67 3.06 -11.94 5.53
N ASP A 68 2.13 -12.80 5.95
CA ASP A 68 2.50 -14.10 6.52
C ASP A 68 3.21 -14.98 5.48
N TYR A 69 2.71 -14.97 4.26
CA TYR A 69 3.34 -15.70 3.17
C TYR A 69 4.76 -15.20 2.91
N LEU A 70 4.94 -13.87 2.84
CA LEU A 70 6.24 -13.29 2.58
C LEU A 70 7.23 -13.56 3.71
N LYS A 71 6.76 -13.56 4.96
CA LYS A 71 7.60 -13.94 6.09
C LYS A 71 8.07 -15.37 5.98
N THR A 72 7.16 -16.26 5.59
CA THR A 72 7.48 -17.69 5.44
C THR A 72 8.55 -17.90 4.39
N THR A 73 8.53 -17.13 3.31
CA THR A 73 9.51 -17.24 2.23
C THR A 73 10.77 -16.40 2.48
N GLY A 74 10.78 -15.56 3.51
CA GLY A 74 11.91 -14.69 3.81
C GLY A 74 11.95 -13.40 3.03
N GLU A 75 10.93 -13.10 2.26
CA GLU A 75 10.90 -11.91 1.41
C GLU A 75 10.87 -10.61 2.20
N LEU A 76 10.35 -10.65 3.43
CA LEU A 76 10.25 -9.47 4.29
C LEU A 76 11.19 -9.50 5.48
N SER A 77 12.16 -10.33 5.47
CA SER A 77 13.10 -10.46 6.58
C SER A 77 14.05 -9.25 6.69
#